data_7d1311ccc0e0d7fe584002209444da65
#
_entry.id   7d1311ccc0e0d7fe584002209444da65
#
_cell.length_a   1.000
_cell.length_b   1.000
_cell.length_c   1.000
_cell.angle_alpha   90.00
_cell.angle_beta   90.00
_cell.angle_gamma   90.00
#
_symmetry.space_group_name_H-M   'P 1'
#
loop_
_entity.id
_entity.type
_entity.pdbx_description
1 polymer ?
#
loop_
_entity_poly.entity_id
_entity_poly.type
_entity_poly.pdbx_seq_one_letter_code
_entity_poly.pdbx_strand_id
1 'polypeptide(L)'
;MNVVCHIRYEIDPHRRAAFEEYARNWLSIIPACGGELLGYFMPHEGTNNIAHAMIGFGSLAAYEAYRTRLKSDPAGKVNFEFAERERLILREERTFLRPVRK
;
A
#
# COMPACT_ATOMS: atom_id res chain seq x y z
N MET A 1 10.42 1.06 13.94
CA MET A 1 10.40 1.74 12.64
C MET A 1 10.84 3.19 12.78
N ASN A 2 11.58 3.70 11.82
CA ASN A 2 12.06 5.07 11.79
C ASN A 2 11.51 5.87 10.61
N VAL A 3 10.94 5.17 9.64
CA VAL A 3 10.36 5.76 8.43
C VAL A 3 9.00 5.12 8.19
N VAL A 4 8.01 5.93 7.86
CA VAL A 4 6.68 5.44 7.48
C VAL A 4 6.40 5.89 6.06
N CYS A 5 6.11 4.94 5.18
CA CYS A 5 5.64 5.23 3.83
C CYS A 5 4.12 5.36 3.90
N HIS A 6 3.62 6.55 3.63
CA HIS A 6 2.20 6.80 3.51
C HIS A 6 1.83 6.81 2.03
N ILE A 7 0.92 5.95 1.62
CA ILE A 7 0.43 5.91 0.25
C ILE A 7 -1.00 6.45 0.26
N ARG A 8 -1.24 7.48 -0.53
CA ARG A 8 -2.58 8.02 -0.76
C ARG A 8 -3.01 7.57 -2.15
N TYR A 9 -4.12 6.85 -2.20
CA TYR A 9 -4.68 6.32 -3.44
C TYR A 9 -5.92 7.10 -3.85
N GLU A 10 -5.96 7.54 -5.09
CA GLU A 10 -7.21 7.92 -5.72
C GLU A 10 -7.70 6.70 -6.49
N ILE A 11 -8.81 6.13 -6.05
CA ILE A 11 -9.35 4.89 -6.63
C ILE A 11 -10.62 5.19 -7.44
N ASP A 12 -10.97 4.26 -8.33
CA ASP A 12 -12.23 4.33 -9.04
C ASP A 12 -13.36 4.11 -8.02
N PRO A 13 -14.24 5.11 -7.80
CA PRO A 13 -15.31 4.98 -6.80
C PRO A 13 -16.33 3.90 -7.15
N HIS A 14 -16.38 3.46 -8.41
CA HIS A 14 -17.24 2.36 -8.86
C HIS A 14 -16.61 0.98 -8.64
N ARG A 15 -15.35 0.95 -8.23
CA ARG A 15 -14.58 -0.28 -8.03
C ARG A 15 -14.02 -0.40 -6.62
N ARG A 16 -14.71 0.17 -5.63
CA ARG A 16 -14.23 0.17 -4.23
C ARG A 16 -14.05 -1.23 -3.66
N ALA A 17 -15.00 -2.12 -3.93
CA ALA A 17 -14.91 -3.51 -3.44
C ALA A 17 -13.71 -4.24 -4.02
N ALA A 18 -13.42 -4.03 -5.31
CA ALA A 18 -12.26 -4.63 -5.95
C ALA A 18 -10.95 -4.07 -5.39
N PHE A 19 -10.89 -2.78 -5.11
CA PHE A 19 -9.71 -2.18 -4.47
C PHE A 19 -9.54 -2.73 -3.05
N GLU A 20 -10.61 -2.92 -2.30
CA GLU A 20 -10.52 -3.49 -0.95
C GLU A 20 -9.96 -4.91 -1.00
N GLU A 21 -10.33 -5.71 -2.00
CA GLU A 21 -9.74 -7.03 -2.22
C GLU A 21 -8.24 -6.93 -2.51
N TYR A 22 -7.84 -6.00 -3.38
CA TYR A 22 -6.44 -5.70 -3.68
C TYR A 22 -5.68 -5.34 -2.38
N ALA A 23 -6.25 -4.45 -1.57
CA ALA A 23 -5.66 -4.06 -0.28
C ALA A 23 -5.56 -5.25 0.68
N ARG A 24 -6.60 -6.09 0.75
CA ARG A 24 -6.62 -7.27 1.61
C ARG A 24 -5.51 -8.24 1.23
N ASN A 25 -5.24 -8.41 -0.05
CA ASN A 25 -4.16 -9.28 -0.52
C ASN A 25 -2.79 -8.83 0.00
N TRP A 26 -2.58 -7.51 0.16
CA TRP A 26 -1.32 -6.98 0.69
C TRP A 26 -1.10 -7.28 2.17
N LEU A 27 -2.15 -7.59 2.93
CA LEU A 27 -2.04 -7.78 4.38
C LEU A 27 -1.08 -8.91 4.75
N SER A 28 -0.93 -9.93 3.91
CA SER A 28 0.02 -11.01 4.11
C SER A 28 1.31 -10.82 3.31
N ILE A 29 1.22 -10.23 2.13
CA ILE A 29 2.37 -10.07 1.22
C ILE A 29 3.37 -9.06 1.76
N ILE A 30 2.92 -7.90 2.21
CA ILE A 30 3.80 -6.83 2.68
C ILE A 30 4.66 -7.27 3.87
N PRO A 31 4.08 -7.87 4.93
CA PRO A 31 4.91 -8.37 6.03
C PRO A 31 5.91 -9.44 5.60
N ALA A 32 5.51 -10.34 4.71
CA ALA A 32 6.40 -11.38 4.21
C ALA A 32 7.59 -10.81 3.43
N CYS A 33 7.44 -9.63 2.83
CA CYS A 33 8.51 -8.97 2.09
C CYS A 33 9.30 -7.96 2.93
N GLY A 34 9.01 -7.83 4.22
CA GLY A 34 9.80 -7.03 5.15
C GLY A 34 9.22 -5.66 5.52
N GLY A 35 8.00 -5.36 5.10
CA GLY A 35 7.31 -4.14 5.52
C GLY A 35 6.53 -4.35 6.80
N GLU A 36 6.57 -3.38 7.71
CA GLU A 36 5.70 -3.38 8.89
C GLU A 36 4.39 -2.69 8.51
N LEU A 37 3.40 -3.48 8.11
CA LEU A 37 2.14 -2.90 7.66
C LEU A 37 1.33 -2.39 8.84
N LEU A 38 1.16 -1.07 8.91
CA LEU A 38 0.34 -0.43 9.93
C LEU A 38 -1.14 -0.52 9.58
N GLY A 39 -1.48 -0.50 8.30
CA GLY A 39 -2.83 -0.74 7.84
C GLY A 39 -3.12 -0.20 6.46
N TYR A 40 -4.22 -0.71 5.91
CA TYR A 40 -4.91 -0.15 4.75
C TYR A 40 -6.22 0.44 5.24
N PHE A 41 -6.60 1.58 4.70
CA PHE A 41 -7.78 2.31 5.16
C PHE A 41 -8.64 2.70 3.96
N MET A 42 -9.89 2.24 3.98
CA MET A 42 -10.87 2.54 2.94
C MET A 42 -11.66 3.80 3.28
N PRO A 43 -12.22 4.49 2.27
CA PRO A 43 -13.17 5.58 2.55
C PRO A 43 -14.34 5.07 3.37
N HIS A 44 -14.71 5.80 4.43
CA HIS A 44 -15.86 5.47 5.28
C HIS A 44 -16.89 6.61 5.24
N GLU A 45 -16.48 7.79 5.70
CA GLU A 45 -17.27 9.02 5.60
C GLU A 45 -16.39 10.11 4.98
N GLY A 46 -16.97 10.99 4.18
CA GLY A 46 -16.26 12.04 3.46
C GLY A 46 -16.02 11.65 2.02
N THR A 47 -14.76 11.55 1.59
CA THR A 47 -14.47 11.15 0.21
C THR A 47 -14.91 9.71 -0.05
N ASN A 48 -15.28 9.41 -1.27
CA ASN A 48 -15.68 8.07 -1.68
C ASN A 48 -14.60 7.34 -2.50
N ASN A 49 -13.48 8.01 -2.74
CA ASN A 49 -12.46 7.51 -3.66
C ASN A 49 -11.02 7.70 -3.15
N ILE A 50 -10.82 8.03 -1.88
CA ILE A 50 -9.48 8.17 -1.31
C ILE A 50 -9.26 7.07 -0.28
N ALA A 51 -8.25 6.25 -0.53
CA ALA A 51 -7.81 5.21 0.38
C ALA A 51 -6.37 5.47 0.79
N HIS A 52 -5.92 4.85 1.87
CA HIS A 52 -4.59 5.06 2.41
C HIS A 52 -3.95 3.74 2.81
N ALA A 53 -2.62 3.69 2.71
CA ALA A 53 -1.83 2.64 3.32
C ALA A 53 -0.69 3.28 4.10
N MET A 54 -0.32 2.67 5.21
CA MET A 54 0.83 3.10 6.00
C MET A 54 1.71 1.89 6.31
N ILE A 55 2.98 1.98 5.94
CA ILE A 55 3.94 0.88 6.04
C ILE A 55 5.22 1.41 6.68
N GLY A 56 5.64 0.78 7.78
CA GLY A 56 6.84 1.16 8.51
C GLY A 56 8.07 0.41 8.04
N PHE A 57 9.22 1.12 8.11
CA PHE A 57 10.54 0.57 7.76
C PHE A 57 11.58 1.10 8.74
N GLY A 58 12.70 0.38 8.87
CA GLY A 58 13.81 0.84 9.69
C GLY A 58 14.56 2.03 9.07
N SER A 59 14.58 2.10 7.73
CA SER A 59 15.30 3.13 6.98
C SER A 59 14.78 3.20 5.56
N LEU A 60 15.20 4.21 4.80
CA LEU A 60 14.92 4.27 3.36
C LEU A 60 15.62 3.13 2.61
N ALA A 61 16.79 2.71 3.06
CA ALA A 61 17.48 1.56 2.47
C ALA A 61 16.67 0.26 2.66
N ALA A 62 16.06 0.10 3.84
CA ALA A 62 15.17 -1.03 4.10
C ALA A 62 13.93 -0.99 3.20
N TYR A 63 13.40 0.19 2.93
CA TYR A 63 12.29 0.37 2.00
C TYR A 63 12.69 -0.06 0.58
N GLU A 64 13.86 0.34 0.11
CA GLU A 64 14.34 -0.04 -1.22
C GLU A 64 14.52 -1.55 -1.36
N ALA A 65 15.09 -2.20 -0.34
CA ALA A 65 15.24 -3.66 -0.31
C ALA A 65 13.88 -4.36 -0.33
N TYR A 66 12.92 -3.85 0.43
CA TYR A 66 11.55 -4.33 0.42
C TYR A 66 10.91 -4.21 -0.97
N ARG A 67 11.08 -3.06 -1.65
CA ARG A 67 10.54 -2.86 -3.01
C ARG A 67 11.09 -3.88 -3.99
N THR A 68 12.37 -4.19 -3.89
CA THR A 68 13.02 -5.21 -4.74
C THR A 68 12.39 -6.59 -4.49
N ARG A 69 12.21 -6.98 -3.22
CA ARG A 69 11.57 -8.26 -2.87
C ARG A 69 10.13 -8.31 -3.35
N LEU A 70 9.39 -7.22 -3.18
CA LEU A 70 7.98 -7.15 -3.56
C LEU A 70 7.79 -7.36 -5.06
N LYS A 71 8.65 -6.77 -5.88
CA LYS A 71 8.58 -6.89 -7.35
C LYS A 71 8.87 -8.31 -7.84
N SER A 72 9.64 -9.08 -7.10
CA SER A 72 9.97 -10.47 -7.46
C SER A 72 9.09 -11.51 -6.77
N ASP A 73 8.28 -11.09 -5.79
CA ASP A 73 7.37 -12.00 -5.09
C ASP A 73 6.22 -12.42 -6.00
N PRO A 74 5.96 -13.72 -6.19
CA PRO A 74 4.90 -14.16 -7.10
C PRO A 74 3.51 -13.63 -6.75
N ALA A 75 3.15 -13.61 -5.48
CA ALA A 75 1.86 -13.07 -5.03
C ALA A 75 1.80 -11.56 -5.21
N GLY A 76 2.92 -10.85 -4.97
CA GLY A 76 3.03 -9.42 -5.21
C GLY A 76 2.81 -9.07 -6.67
N LYS A 77 3.44 -9.83 -7.58
CA LYS A 77 3.25 -9.64 -9.03
C LYS A 77 1.79 -9.79 -9.43
N VAL A 78 1.15 -10.86 -8.97
CA VAL A 78 -0.27 -11.11 -9.27
C VAL A 78 -1.13 -9.97 -8.79
N ASN A 79 -0.86 -9.44 -7.60
CA ASN A 79 -1.65 -8.35 -7.04
C ASN A 79 -1.46 -7.03 -7.79
N PHE A 80 -0.22 -6.71 -8.21
CA PHE A 80 0.03 -5.55 -9.07
C PHE A 80 -0.69 -5.68 -10.41
N GLU A 81 -0.63 -6.86 -11.03
CA GLU A 81 -1.31 -7.13 -12.30
C GLU A 81 -2.82 -7.01 -12.18
N PHE A 82 -3.38 -7.44 -11.05
CA PHE A 82 -4.81 -7.31 -10.76
C PHE A 82 -5.22 -5.83 -10.77
N ALA A 83 -4.51 -4.98 -10.05
CA ALA A 83 -4.81 -3.54 -10.00
C ALA A 83 -4.68 -2.88 -11.37
N GLU A 84 -3.65 -3.26 -12.13
CA GLU A 84 -3.38 -2.72 -13.47
C GLU A 84 -4.48 -3.12 -14.45
N ARG A 85 -4.78 -4.42 -14.51
CA ARG A 85 -5.80 -4.97 -15.43
C ARG A 85 -7.18 -4.39 -15.17
N GLU A 86 -7.54 -4.25 -13.90
CA GLU A 86 -8.87 -3.79 -13.47
C GLU A 86 -8.95 -2.28 -13.32
N ARG A 87 -7.83 -1.57 -13.53
CA ARG A 87 -7.75 -0.10 -13.45
C ARG A 87 -8.32 0.44 -12.14
N LEU A 88 -7.91 -0.17 -11.03
CA LEU A 88 -8.43 0.17 -9.71
C LEU A 88 -7.91 1.50 -9.19
N ILE A 89 -6.67 1.87 -9.55
CA ILE A 89 -5.97 3.02 -9.02
C ILE A 89 -5.82 4.08 -10.11
N LEU A 90 -6.41 5.25 -9.88
CA LEU A 90 -6.32 6.37 -10.81
C LEU A 90 -5.06 7.18 -10.57
N ARG A 91 -4.64 7.31 -9.31
CA ARG A 91 -3.45 8.04 -8.91
C ARG A 91 -2.95 7.52 -7.58
N GLU A 92 -1.64 7.51 -7.41
CA GLU A 92 -0.98 7.04 -6.20
C GLU A 92 0.10 8.05 -5.81
N GLU A 93 0.08 8.50 -4.56
CA GLU A 93 1.08 9.41 -4.02
C GLU A 93 1.75 8.76 -2.83
N ARG A 94 3.08 8.79 -2.80
CA ARG A 94 3.87 8.27 -1.68
C ARG A 94 4.56 9.40 -0.96
N THR A 95 4.41 9.42 0.36
CA THR A 95 5.06 10.39 1.22
C THR A 95 5.78 9.63 2.32
N PHE A 96 7.05 9.96 2.55
CA PHE A 96 7.85 9.33 3.59
C PHE A 96 7.85 10.23 4.82
N LEU A 97 7.40 9.67 5.93
CA LEU A 97 7.18 10.38 7.18
C LEU A 97 8.14 9.85 8.25
N ARG A 98 8.52 10.71 9.17
CA ARG A 98 9.30 10.33 10.33
C ARG A 98 8.39 10.34 11.54
N PRO A 99 8.26 9.22 12.27
CA PRO A 99 7.45 9.22 13.50
C PRO A 99 8.01 10.20 14.52
N VAL A 100 7.12 10.92 15.17
CA VAL A 100 7.49 11.75 16.32
C VAL A 100 7.36 10.87 17.55
N ARG A 101 8.41 10.83 18.37
CA ARG A 101 8.46 10.03 19.59
C ARG A 101 8.77 10.91 20.79
N LYS A 102 8.41 10.37 21.95
CA LYS A 102 8.71 10.97 23.23
C LYS A 102 10.20 11.05 23.47
#